data_5663c03f5bf2e2c4f354967e027c3f32
#
_entry.id   5663c03f5bf2e2c4f354967e027c3f32
#
_cell.length_a   1.000
_cell.length_b   1.000
_cell.length_c   1.000
_cell.angle_alpha   90.00
_cell.angle_beta   90.00
_cell.angle_gamma   90.00
#
_symmetry.space_group_name_H-M   'P 1'
#
loop_
_entity.id
_entity.type
_entity.pdbx_description
1 polymer ?
#
loop_
_entity_poly.entity_id
_entity_poly.type
_entity_poly.pdbx_seq_one_letter_code
_entity_poly.pdbx_strand_id
1 'polypeptide(L)'
;MENIVVNRLPAKTWYWLNVNEASFEWDSNASVELEKTIITSNAIEPVIVDIAGDNDYIEKYIDIIAEDNKEVLVYINSRADKHIAVHTNINAGNNSKVKLVLLNYTGMDALLYNEVKGECKENARVEAVEVFLGKGDVYSDFRIDLSGDKSSLKMDIGYVGRDKQTIDMNVFANHLGKKTESEINVNGTLKDAARKVFKGTIDFKRGASDSVGNEQENVLLLGDDIVNKTIPLILCAEENVVGNHGATIGELDDDTLFYFESRGIEKEAAENILARASIERLTRLIDDTKIVDDIEKELEEVL
;
A
#
# COMPACT_ATOMS: atom_id res chain seq x y z
N MET A 1 -1.00 23.58 13.75
CA MET A 1 -1.46 22.32 13.14
C MET A 1 -2.50 22.60 12.09
N GLU A 2 -2.42 21.94 10.96
CA GLU A 2 -3.35 22.07 9.84
C GLU A 2 -4.05 20.73 9.65
N ASN A 3 -5.33 20.75 9.29
CA ASN A 3 -6.07 19.53 8.95
C ASN A 3 -5.78 19.17 7.50
N ILE A 4 -5.02 18.12 7.27
CA ILE A 4 -4.69 17.63 5.93
C ILE A 4 -5.75 16.60 5.51
N VAL A 5 -6.35 16.80 4.35
CA VAL A 5 -7.36 15.90 3.78
C VAL A 5 -6.77 15.10 2.64
N VAL A 6 -6.83 13.78 2.78
CA VAL A 6 -6.18 12.80 1.88
C VAL A 6 -7.16 11.71 1.47
N ASN A 7 -6.72 10.78 0.63
CA ASN A 7 -7.43 9.56 0.26
C ASN A 7 -8.87 9.80 -0.23
N ARG A 8 -9.04 10.85 -1.05
CA ARG A 8 -10.34 11.22 -1.59
C ARG A 8 -10.80 10.24 -2.67
N LEU A 9 -12.05 9.77 -2.51
CA LEU A 9 -12.71 8.99 -3.54
C LEU A 9 -13.03 9.85 -4.77
N PRO A 10 -12.83 9.34 -6.00
CA PRO A 10 -13.19 10.06 -7.23
C PRO A 10 -14.70 10.18 -7.41
N ALA A 11 -15.46 9.22 -6.88
CA ALA A 11 -16.92 9.23 -6.83
C ALA A 11 -17.37 9.11 -5.38
N LYS A 12 -18.04 10.16 -4.88
CA LYS A 12 -18.50 10.19 -3.48
C LYS A 12 -19.59 9.16 -3.23
N THR A 13 -19.44 8.43 -2.14
CA THR A 13 -20.47 7.55 -1.57
C THR A 13 -21.31 8.34 -0.53
N TRP A 14 -22.20 7.66 0.18
CA TRP A 14 -23.04 8.28 1.20
C TRP A 14 -22.19 8.79 2.38
N TYR A 15 -22.39 10.05 2.75
CA TYR A 15 -21.59 10.74 3.77
C TYR A 15 -21.57 10.04 5.13
N TRP A 16 -22.68 9.38 5.51
CA TRP A 16 -22.76 8.68 6.79
C TRP A 16 -21.81 7.46 6.89
N LEU A 17 -21.33 6.93 5.77
CA LEU A 17 -20.30 5.88 5.76
C LEU A 17 -18.95 6.39 6.24
N ASN A 18 -18.70 7.69 6.12
CA ASN A 18 -17.45 8.36 6.49
C ASN A 18 -16.23 7.68 5.83
N VAL A 19 -16.27 7.56 4.50
CA VAL A 19 -15.21 6.90 3.69
C VAL A 19 -14.79 7.74 2.48
N ASN A 20 -15.44 8.89 2.24
CA ASN A 20 -15.18 9.70 1.04
C ASN A 20 -13.78 10.31 1.02
N GLU A 21 -13.21 10.53 2.18
CA GLU A 21 -11.87 11.08 2.39
C GLU A 21 -11.38 10.66 3.77
N ALA A 22 -10.10 10.81 4.03
CA ALA A 22 -9.49 10.73 5.34
C ALA A 22 -8.87 12.07 5.70
N SER A 23 -8.63 12.32 6.99
CA SER A 23 -7.92 13.52 7.43
C SER A 23 -7.13 13.26 8.70
N PHE A 24 -6.03 13.99 8.83
CA PHE A 24 -5.19 14.00 10.02
C PHE A 24 -4.65 15.42 10.27
N GLU A 25 -4.18 15.67 11.49
CA GLU A 25 -3.52 16.91 11.84
C GLU A 25 -2.02 16.84 11.54
N TRP A 26 -1.48 17.91 10.92
CA TRP A 26 -0.07 18.03 10.60
C TRP A 26 0.46 19.40 10.99
N ASP A 27 1.66 19.48 11.55
CA ASP A 27 2.28 20.76 11.85
C ASP A 27 3.34 21.11 10.82
N SER A 28 2.91 21.80 9.76
CA SER A 28 3.80 22.24 8.69
C SER A 28 4.88 23.23 9.16
N ASN A 29 4.68 23.91 10.29
CA ASN A 29 5.69 24.81 10.84
C ASN A 29 6.79 24.07 11.61
N ALA A 30 6.49 22.87 12.12
CA ALA A 30 7.45 22.00 12.80
C ALA A 30 8.07 20.96 11.87
N SER A 31 7.56 20.86 10.63
CA SER A 31 8.07 19.93 9.62
C SER A 31 9.48 20.30 9.19
N VAL A 32 10.33 19.30 9.11
CA VAL A 32 11.64 19.40 8.47
C VAL A 32 11.59 18.70 7.14
N GLU A 33 11.61 19.47 6.07
CA GLU A 33 11.73 18.95 4.72
C GLU A 33 13.12 18.38 4.54
N LEU A 34 13.21 17.08 4.27
CA LEU A 34 14.46 16.45 3.89
C LEU A 34 14.77 16.79 2.42
N GLU A 35 16.05 16.86 2.11
CA GLU A 35 16.49 17.14 0.74
C GLU A 35 15.80 16.22 -0.26
N LYS A 36 15.37 16.80 -1.39
CA LYS A 36 14.73 16.05 -2.47
C LYS A 36 15.69 15.01 -3.04
N THR A 37 15.27 13.76 -3.04
CA THR A 37 16.03 12.66 -3.62
C THR A 37 15.55 12.40 -5.03
N ILE A 38 16.48 12.39 -6.00
CA ILE A 38 16.21 12.03 -7.40
C ILE A 38 16.91 10.72 -7.68
N ILE A 39 16.12 9.70 -8.04
CA ILE A 39 16.58 8.36 -8.34
C ILE A 39 16.41 8.12 -9.84
N THR A 40 17.50 7.83 -10.54
CA THR A 40 17.48 7.56 -11.97
C THR A 40 17.91 6.15 -12.29
N SER A 41 17.55 5.67 -13.47
CA SER A 41 17.81 4.33 -13.98
C SER A 41 19.29 3.93 -14.19
N ASN A 42 20.24 4.75 -13.73
CA ASN A 42 21.66 4.40 -13.78
C ASN A 42 22.14 3.61 -12.55
N ALA A 43 21.28 3.35 -11.57
CA ALA A 43 21.61 2.52 -10.43
C ALA A 43 21.68 1.05 -10.85
N ILE A 44 22.84 0.44 -10.68
CA ILE A 44 23.05 -1.00 -10.95
C ILE A 44 22.51 -1.85 -9.79
N GLU A 45 22.45 -1.28 -8.59
CA GLU A 45 21.95 -1.90 -7.37
C GLU A 45 20.68 -1.20 -6.88
N PRO A 46 19.87 -1.87 -6.04
CA PRO A 46 18.71 -1.25 -5.41
C PRO A 46 19.09 0.03 -4.68
N VAL A 47 18.25 1.06 -4.83
CA VAL A 47 18.42 2.31 -4.06
C VAL A 47 17.61 2.18 -2.78
N ILE A 48 18.28 2.28 -1.63
CA ILE A 48 17.66 2.25 -0.32
C ILE A 48 17.56 3.68 0.20
N VAL A 49 16.37 4.11 0.57
CA VAL A 49 16.08 5.40 1.18
C VAL A 49 15.55 5.15 2.59
N ASP A 50 16.41 5.31 3.58
CA ASP A 50 16.02 5.25 4.98
C ASP A 50 15.51 6.62 5.44
N ILE A 51 14.29 6.63 5.99
CA ILE A 51 13.67 7.82 6.55
C ILE A 51 13.62 7.66 8.06
N ALA A 52 14.53 8.34 8.73
CA ALA A 52 14.65 8.38 10.17
C ALA A 52 15.14 9.78 10.60
N GLY A 53 14.87 10.16 11.82
CA GLY A 53 15.32 11.46 12.35
C GLY A 53 14.73 11.74 13.74
N ASP A 54 15.26 12.78 14.38
CA ASP A 54 14.88 13.19 15.73
C ASP A 54 13.78 14.28 15.75
N ASN A 55 13.41 14.82 14.59
CA ASN A 55 12.39 15.87 14.48
C ASN A 55 10.99 15.28 14.62
N ASP A 56 10.06 16.02 15.23
CA ASP A 56 8.70 15.56 15.46
C ASP A 56 7.90 15.34 14.18
N TYR A 57 8.24 16.05 13.12
CA TYR A 57 7.65 15.94 11.78
C TYR A 57 8.75 15.91 10.73
N ILE A 58 8.73 14.90 9.88
CA ILE A 58 9.72 14.69 8.81
C ILE A 58 8.99 14.59 7.48
N GLU A 59 9.35 15.43 6.50
CA GLU A 59 8.83 15.34 5.14
C GLU A 59 9.95 14.96 4.18
N LYS A 60 9.70 13.98 3.31
CA LYS A 60 10.64 13.53 2.28
C LYS A 60 10.00 13.54 0.89
N TYR A 61 10.68 14.16 -0.05
CA TYR A 61 10.29 14.17 -1.46
C TYR A 61 11.22 13.29 -2.27
N ILE A 62 10.67 12.40 -3.11
CA ILE A 62 11.42 11.42 -3.88
C ILE A 62 10.89 11.41 -5.31
N ASP A 63 11.74 11.72 -6.29
CA ASP A 63 11.43 11.50 -7.70
C ASP A 63 12.14 10.23 -8.18
N ILE A 64 11.36 9.29 -8.71
CA ILE A 64 11.86 8.05 -9.34
C ILE A 64 11.67 8.17 -10.84
N ILE A 65 12.77 8.16 -11.60
CA ILE A 65 12.77 8.33 -13.04
C ILE A 65 13.38 7.10 -13.69
N ALA A 66 12.55 6.26 -14.28
CA ALA A 66 13.00 5.17 -15.14
C ALA A 66 13.00 5.64 -16.60
N GLU A 67 14.18 5.82 -17.18
CA GLU A 67 14.33 6.16 -18.59
C GLU A 67 13.82 5.02 -19.48
N ASP A 68 13.63 5.29 -20.78
CA ASP A 68 13.19 4.30 -21.75
C ASP A 68 14.08 3.04 -21.74
N ASN A 69 13.45 1.86 -21.68
CA ASN A 69 14.10 0.55 -21.65
C ASN A 69 15.01 0.31 -20.44
N LYS A 70 14.74 0.97 -19.31
CA LYS A 70 15.51 0.84 -18.07
C LYS A 70 14.66 0.30 -16.93
N GLU A 71 15.36 -0.24 -15.92
CA GLU A 71 14.74 -0.72 -14.68
C GLU A 71 15.32 0.05 -13.49
N VAL A 72 14.45 0.36 -12.51
CA VAL A 72 14.82 1.00 -11.25
C VAL A 72 14.18 0.23 -10.12
N LEU A 73 14.97 -0.14 -9.11
CA LEU A 73 14.49 -0.76 -7.88
C LEU A 73 14.77 0.17 -6.69
N VAL A 74 13.72 0.52 -5.96
CA VAL A 74 13.79 1.44 -4.82
C VAL A 74 13.15 0.81 -3.61
N TYR A 75 13.85 0.87 -2.47
CA TYR A 75 13.32 0.56 -1.15
C TYR A 75 13.22 1.84 -0.34
N ILE A 76 12.04 2.16 0.18
CA ILE A 76 11.82 3.28 1.08
C ILE A 76 11.45 2.70 2.44
N ASN A 77 12.30 2.91 3.43
CA ASN A 77 12.16 2.39 4.77
C ASN A 77 11.86 3.53 5.75
N SER A 78 10.64 3.57 6.27
CA SER A 78 10.16 4.56 7.23
C SER A 78 10.22 3.98 8.65
N ARG A 79 11.25 4.32 9.40
CA ARG A 79 11.47 3.82 10.76
C ARG A 79 11.73 4.99 11.72
N ALA A 80 10.70 5.41 12.42
CA ALA A 80 10.82 6.46 13.44
C ALA A 80 9.65 6.42 14.42
N ASP A 81 9.88 6.95 15.64
CA ASP A 81 8.83 7.21 16.61
C ASP A 81 8.16 8.59 16.41
N LYS A 82 8.26 9.14 15.21
CA LYS A 82 7.84 10.49 14.82
C LYS A 82 6.92 10.45 13.61
N HIS A 83 6.25 11.58 13.35
CA HIS A 83 5.39 11.72 12.19
C HIS A 83 6.21 11.84 10.91
N ILE A 84 5.89 11.03 9.91
CA ILE A 84 6.58 10.99 8.62
C ILE A 84 5.59 11.23 7.48
N ALA A 85 5.91 12.14 6.58
CA ALA A 85 5.27 12.29 5.28
C ALA A 85 6.27 11.99 4.17
N VAL A 86 5.92 11.07 3.27
CA VAL A 86 6.72 10.70 2.10
C VAL A 86 5.93 11.01 0.85
N HIS A 87 6.50 11.83 -0.03
CA HIS A 87 5.91 12.18 -1.31
C HIS A 87 6.77 11.61 -2.43
N THR A 88 6.28 10.56 -3.08
CA THR A 88 7.00 9.88 -4.17
C THR A 88 6.32 10.17 -5.50
N ASN A 89 7.11 10.59 -6.49
CA ASN A 89 6.65 10.79 -7.86
C ASN A 89 7.39 9.83 -8.79
N ILE A 90 6.65 9.06 -9.59
CA ILE A 90 7.19 8.03 -10.49
C ILE A 90 7.00 8.45 -11.94
N ASN A 91 8.09 8.48 -12.71
CA ASN A 91 8.07 8.61 -14.16
C ASN A 91 8.65 7.35 -14.80
N ALA A 92 7.78 6.47 -15.29
CA ALA A 92 8.17 5.25 -15.99
C ALA A 92 8.14 5.49 -17.51
N GLY A 93 9.32 5.60 -18.13
CA GLY A 93 9.50 5.78 -19.57
C GLY A 93 9.07 4.56 -20.39
N ASN A 94 9.16 4.64 -21.73
CA ASN A 94 8.70 3.53 -22.57
C ASN A 94 9.51 2.26 -22.32
N ASN A 95 8.83 1.11 -22.23
CA ASN A 95 9.40 -0.21 -21.95
C ASN A 95 10.25 -0.24 -20.66
N SER A 96 10.02 0.67 -19.71
CA SER A 96 10.74 0.71 -18.45
C SER A 96 10.03 -0.08 -17.36
N LYS A 97 10.76 -0.37 -16.28
CA LYS A 97 10.21 -1.00 -15.09
C LYS A 97 10.64 -0.21 -13.84
N VAL A 98 9.68 0.10 -13.00
CA VAL A 98 9.92 0.59 -11.65
C VAL A 98 9.41 -0.45 -10.66
N LYS A 99 10.29 -0.90 -9.77
CA LYS A 99 9.91 -1.71 -8.60
C LYS A 99 10.12 -0.86 -7.35
N LEU A 100 9.03 -0.62 -6.62
CA LEU A 100 9.02 0.20 -5.41
C LEU A 100 8.57 -0.65 -4.23
N VAL A 101 9.37 -0.67 -3.17
CA VAL A 101 9.01 -1.33 -1.91
C VAL A 101 8.98 -0.27 -0.80
N LEU A 102 7.84 -0.15 -0.15
CA LEU A 102 7.57 0.79 0.93
C LEU A 102 7.37 0.02 2.23
N LEU A 103 8.23 0.28 3.21
CA LEU A 103 8.22 -0.40 4.50
C LEU A 103 7.91 0.61 5.61
N ASN A 104 6.94 0.29 6.44
CA ASN A 104 6.57 1.09 7.60
C ASN A 104 6.80 0.35 8.90
N TYR A 105 7.63 0.94 9.76
CA TYR A 105 7.97 0.49 11.10
C TYR A 105 7.86 1.64 12.11
N THR A 106 6.89 2.54 11.94
CA THR A 106 6.70 3.70 12.83
C THR A 106 6.19 3.29 14.20
N GLY A 107 6.61 4.04 15.23
CA GLY A 107 6.20 3.82 16.62
C GLY A 107 4.73 4.18 16.90
N MET A 108 4.25 3.86 18.12
CA MET A 108 2.82 3.93 18.48
C MET A 108 2.21 5.34 18.38
N ASP A 109 2.97 6.37 18.73
CA ASP A 109 2.48 7.77 18.70
C ASP A 109 2.81 8.49 17.39
N ALA A 110 3.34 7.75 16.41
CA ALA A 110 3.69 8.28 15.11
C ALA A 110 2.51 8.22 14.12
N LEU A 111 2.65 8.96 13.04
CA LEU A 111 1.78 8.89 11.87
C LEU A 111 2.65 8.78 10.62
N LEU A 112 2.32 7.85 9.75
CA LEU A 112 2.88 7.81 8.40
C LEU A 112 1.84 8.32 7.40
N TYR A 113 2.19 9.35 6.65
CA TYR A 113 1.52 9.71 5.41
C TYR A 113 2.42 9.35 4.23
N ASN A 114 1.96 8.43 3.40
CA ASN A 114 2.65 8.00 2.19
C ASN A 114 1.83 8.38 0.96
N GLU A 115 2.35 9.29 0.13
CA GLU A 115 1.73 9.69 -1.12
C GLU A 115 2.62 9.25 -2.29
N VAL A 116 2.07 8.40 -3.17
CA VAL A 116 2.73 7.99 -4.41
C VAL A 116 1.89 8.42 -5.59
N LYS A 117 2.48 9.16 -6.51
CA LYS A 117 1.89 9.50 -7.80
C LYS A 117 2.82 9.08 -8.91
N GLY A 118 2.27 8.65 -10.03
CA GLY A 118 3.13 8.27 -11.14
C GLY A 118 2.43 8.12 -12.46
N GLU A 119 3.24 8.07 -13.50
CA GLU A 119 2.81 7.87 -14.88
C GLU A 119 3.62 6.74 -15.53
N CYS A 120 2.92 5.84 -16.23
CA CYS A 120 3.49 4.77 -17.03
C CYS A 120 3.30 5.07 -18.53
N LYS A 121 4.41 5.19 -19.27
CA LYS A 121 4.43 5.32 -20.73
C LYS A 121 4.18 3.99 -21.42
N GLU A 122 4.31 3.92 -22.75
CA GLU A 122 4.04 2.72 -23.53
C GLU A 122 4.85 1.52 -23.02
N ASN A 123 4.15 0.41 -22.74
CA ASN A 123 4.72 -0.85 -22.24
C ASN A 123 5.55 -0.70 -20.95
N ALA A 124 5.36 0.40 -20.21
CA ALA A 124 6.02 0.60 -18.93
C ALA A 124 5.29 -0.14 -17.80
N ARG A 125 6.03 -0.50 -16.75
CA ARG A 125 5.49 -1.27 -15.63
C ARG A 125 5.92 -0.68 -14.30
N VAL A 126 4.95 -0.50 -13.41
CA VAL A 126 5.18 -0.23 -11.99
C VAL A 126 4.76 -1.47 -11.19
N GLU A 127 5.70 -2.00 -10.42
CA GLU A 127 5.45 -3.04 -9.41
C GLU A 127 5.70 -2.41 -8.03
N ALA A 128 4.68 -2.37 -7.18
CA ALA A 128 4.79 -1.80 -5.84
C ALA A 128 4.43 -2.82 -4.77
N VAL A 129 5.19 -2.80 -3.67
CA VAL A 129 4.90 -3.58 -2.46
C VAL A 129 4.86 -2.62 -1.29
N GLU A 130 3.74 -2.56 -0.57
CA GLU A 130 3.62 -1.84 0.70
C GLU A 130 3.49 -2.81 1.87
N VAL A 131 4.30 -2.62 2.91
CA VAL A 131 4.26 -3.44 4.13
C VAL A 131 4.12 -2.52 5.35
N PHE A 132 2.97 -2.60 6.03
CA PHE A 132 2.65 -1.80 7.20
C PHE A 132 2.68 -2.67 8.47
N LEU A 133 3.80 -2.64 9.19
CA LEU A 133 4.02 -3.34 10.45
C LEU A 133 4.24 -2.39 11.64
N GLY A 134 4.35 -1.09 11.39
CA GLY A 134 4.45 -0.06 12.42
C GLY A 134 3.21 -0.03 13.32
N LYS A 135 3.33 0.65 14.47
CA LYS A 135 2.25 0.80 15.48
C LYS A 135 1.47 2.10 15.34
N GLY A 136 2.02 3.07 14.61
CA GLY A 136 1.42 4.37 14.36
C GLY A 136 0.33 4.34 13.29
N ASP A 137 -0.46 5.41 13.24
CA ASP A 137 -1.49 5.56 12.20
C ASP A 137 -0.87 5.66 10.80
N VAL A 138 -1.54 5.06 9.84
CA VAL A 138 -1.10 5.03 8.43
C VAL A 138 -2.17 5.63 7.52
N TYR A 139 -1.73 6.56 6.68
CA TYR A 139 -2.49 7.09 5.55
C TYR A 139 -1.66 6.90 4.28
N SER A 140 -2.11 6.03 3.36
CA SER A 140 -1.42 5.78 2.09
C SER A 140 -2.32 6.16 0.91
N ASP A 141 -1.82 6.99 0.00
CA ASP A 141 -2.49 7.40 -1.24
C ASP A 141 -1.59 7.05 -2.44
N PHE A 142 -1.92 5.97 -3.14
CA PHE A 142 -1.13 5.44 -4.25
C PHE A 142 -1.91 5.58 -5.57
N ARG A 143 -1.40 6.40 -6.50
CA ARG A 143 -2.09 6.73 -7.76
C ARG A 143 -1.17 6.60 -8.95
N ILE A 144 -1.55 5.76 -9.93
CA ILE A 144 -0.79 5.57 -11.15
C ILE A 144 -1.68 5.81 -12.38
N ASP A 145 -1.20 6.66 -13.27
CA ASP A 145 -1.74 6.88 -14.59
C ASP A 145 -1.08 5.90 -15.59
N LEU A 146 -1.86 4.95 -16.09
CA LEU A 146 -1.47 4.03 -17.15
C LEU A 146 -1.72 4.71 -18.52
N SER A 147 -0.86 5.69 -18.85
CA SER A 147 -1.06 6.60 -19.97
C SER A 147 -0.64 6.01 -21.31
N GLY A 148 0.36 5.15 -21.32
CA GLY A 148 0.83 4.48 -22.53
C GLY A 148 0.12 3.17 -22.78
N ASP A 149 0.01 2.78 -24.06
CA ASP A 149 -0.55 1.48 -24.44
C ASP A 149 0.26 0.34 -23.79
N LYS A 150 -0.42 -0.70 -23.30
CA LYS A 150 0.17 -1.87 -22.62
C LYS A 150 0.96 -1.54 -21.33
N SER A 151 0.79 -0.36 -20.77
CA SER A 151 1.36 -0.07 -19.46
C SER A 151 0.65 -0.84 -18.35
N SER A 152 1.34 -1.10 -17.25
CA SER A 152 0.78 -1.93 -16.19
C SER A 152 1.18 -1.47 -14.78
N LEU A 153 0.27 -1.72 -13.84
CA LEU A 153 0.46 -1.58 -12.40
C LEU A 153 0.25 -2.93 -11.73
N LYS A 154 1.21 -3.37 -10.94
CA LYS A 154 1.02 -4.44 -9.96
C LYS A 154 1.27 -3.87 -8.57
N MET A 155 0.26 -3.95 -7.69
CA MET A 155 0.30 -3.45 -6.33
C MET A 155 -0.01 -4.58 -5.35
N ASP A 156 0.90 -4.84 -4.44
CA ASP A 156 0.74 -5.81 -3.36
C ASP A 156 0.88 -5.09 -2.01
N ILE A 157 -0.15 -5.15 -1.16
CA ILE A 157 -0.17 -4.52 0.16
C ILE A 157 -0.30 -5.58 1.24
N GLY A 158 0.51 -5.45 2.31
CA GLY A 158 0.38 -6.24 3.51
C GLY A 158 0.38 -5.39 4.77
N TYR A 159 -0.49 -5.72 5.73
CA TYR A 159 -0.57 -4.98 6.98
C TYR A 159 -0.97 -5.85 8.16
N VAL A 160 -0.54 -5.43 9.35
CA VAL A 160 -1.06 -5.91 10.63
C VAL A 160 -1.51 -4.71 11.45
N GLY A 161 -2.82 -4.49 11.51
CA GLY A 161 -3.41 -3.46 12.35
C GLY A 161 -3.72 -3.99 13.76
N ARG A 162 -3.43 -3.20 14.79
CA ARG A 162 -3.59 -3.59 16.19
C ARG A 162 -3.93 -2.41 17.10
N ASP A 163 -4.24 -2.69 18.35
CA ASP A 163 -4.62 -1.68 19.34
C ASP A 163 -5.80 -0.83 18.85
N LYS A 164 -5.61 0.48 18.72
CA LYS A 164 -6.59 1.43 18.14
C LYS A 164 -6.08 2.11 16.88
N GLN A 165 -5.08 1.51 16.24
CA GLN A 165 -4.44 2.01 15.04
C GLN A 165 -5.43 2.25 13.91
N THR A 166 -5.23 3.34 13.18
CA THR A 166 -5.95 3.64 11.94
C THR A 166 -5.05 3.35 10.74
N ILE A 167 -5.55 2.53 9.80
CA ILE A 167 -4.89 2.27 8.51
C ILE A 167 -5.88 2.66 7.41
N ASP A 168 -5.68 3.82 6.79
CA ASP A 168 -6.48 4.30 5.66
C ASP A 168 -5.66 4.25 4.38
N MET A 169 -6.05 3.40 3.44
CA MET A 169 -5.33 3.15 2.19
C MET A 169 -6.23 3.49 1.01
N ASN A 170 -5.67 4.18 0.02
CA ASN A 170 -6.32 4.46 -1.25
C ASN A 170 -5.40 4.08 -2.40
N VAL A 171 -5.84 3.18 -3.27
CA VAL A 171 -5.13 2.79 -4.48
C VAL A 171 -5.97 3.17 -5.69
N PHE A 172 -5.36 3.88 -6.63
CA PHE A 172 -6.04 4.37 -7.83
C PHE A 172 -5.24 3.98 -9.08
N ALA A 173 -5.79 3.06 -9.87
CA ALA A 173 -5.29 2.68 -11.18
C ALA A 173 -6.11 3.38 -12.26
N ASN A 174 -5.53 4.36 -12.94
CA ASN A 174 -6.18 5.15 -13.99
C ASN A 174 -5.77 4.63 -15.37
N HIS A 175 -6.65 3.90 -16.04
CA HIS A 175 -6.43 3.33 -17.36
C HIS A 175 -6.75 4.36 -18.45
N LEU A 176 -5.72 4.90 -19.10
CA LEU A 176 -5.79 5.92 -20.16
C LEU A 176 -5.41 5.35 -21.52
N GLY A 177 -4.37 4.51 -21.56
CA GLY A 177 -3.91 3.79 -22.75
C GLY A 177 -4.72 2.53 -23.05
N LYS A 178 -4.50 1.92 -24.21
CA LYS A 178 -5.11 0.66 -24.62
C LYS A 178 -4.35 -0.53 -24.05
N LYS A 179 -5.08 -1.63 -23.78
CA LYS A 179 -4.47 -2.89 -23.31
C LYS A 179 -3.64 -2.72 -22.06
N THR A 180 -4.05 -1.78 -21.23
CA THR A 180 -3.40 -1.54 -19.93
C THR A 180 -3.88 -2.56 -18.91
N GLU A 181 -3.04 -2.87 -17.94
CA GLU A 181 -3.33 -3.87 -16.92
C GLU A 181 -3.10 -3.31 -15.52
N SER A 182 -4.03 -3.59 -14.60
CA SER A 182 -3.83 -3.35 -13.16
C SER A 182 -4.18 -4.58 -12.35
N GLU A 183 -3.32 -4.90 -11.39
CA GLU A 183 -3.52 -5.97 -10.40
C GLU A 183 -3.25 -5.39 -9.01
N ILE A 184 -4.27 -5.36 -8.17
CA ILE A 184 -4.21 -4.81 -6.80
C ILE A 184 -4.54 -5.94 -5.84
N ASN A 185 -3.57 -6.33 -5.01
CA ASN A 185 -3.71 -7.39 -4.01
C ASN A 185 -3.48 -6.80 -2.62
N VAL A 186 -4.46 -6.95 -1.75
CA VAL A 186 -4.39 -6.47 -0.36
C VAL A 186 -4.58 -7.64 0.59
N ASN A 187 -3.64 -7.84 1.50
CA ASN A 187 -3.70 -8.90 2.50
C ASN A 187 -3.39 -8.32 3.87
N GLY A 188 -4.24 -8.56 4.83
CA GLY A 188 -4.00 -8.02 6.15
C GLY A 188 -4.68 -8.76 7.27
N THR A 189 -4.22 -8.45 8.46
CA THR A 189 -4.81 -8.90 9.71
C THR A 189 -5.15 -7.69 10.56
N LEU A 190 -6.33 -7.70 11.15
CA LEU A 190 -6.76 -6.71 12.12
C LEU A 190 -6.95 -7.38 13.47
N LYS A 191 -6.40 -6.80 14.53
CA LYS A 191 -6.51 -7.24 15.92
C LYS A 191 -7.11 -6.13 16.78
N ASP A 192 -7.57 -6.49 17.95
CA ASP A 192 -8.03 -5.58 19.00
C ASP A 192 -9.18 -4.66 18.55
N ALA A 193 -8.94 -3.33 18.55
CA ALA A 193 -9.88 -2.30 18.10
C ALA A 193 -9.33 -1.50 16.90
N ALA A 194 -8.50 -2.13 16.08
CA ALA A 194 -7.91 -1.50 14.91
C ALA A 194 -8.97 -1.09 13.88
N ARG A 195 -8.68 -0.02 13.16
CA ARG A 195 -9.57 0.55 12.14
C ARG A 195 -8.86 0.53 10.79
N LYS A 196 -9.48 -0.10 9.80
CA LYS A 196 -8.99 -0.09 8.42
C LYS A 196 -10.05 0.47 7.48
N VAL A 197 -9.62 1.33 6.58
CA VAL A 197 -10.39 1.75 5.41
C VAL A 197 -9.52 1.50 4.18
N PHE A 198 -9.97 0.62 3.30
CA PHE A 198 -9.33 0.41 2.00
C PHE A 198 -10.24 0.92 0.90
N LYS A 199 -9.68 1.71 0.01
CA LYS A 199 -10.33 2.27 -1.18
C LYS A 199 -9.54 1.82 -2.40
N GLY A 200 -10.10 0.92 -3.19
CA GLY A 200 -9.52 0.48 -4.44
C GLY A 200 -10.30 1.04 -5.62
N THR A 201 -9.66 1.79 -6.49
CA THR A 201 -10.30 2.36 -7.67
C THR A 201 -9.61 1.92 -8.93
N ILE A 202 -10.36 1.29 -9.83
CA ILE A 202 -9.98 1.00 -11.20
C ILE A 202 -10.82 1.88 -12.10
N ASP A 203 -10.20 2.81 -12.83
CA ASP A 203 -10.90 3.79 -13.65
C ASP A 203 -10.54 3.63 -15.13
N PHE A 204 -11.45 3.05 -15.94
CA PHE A 204 -11.29 2.89 -17.36
C PHE A 204 -11.80 4.12 -18.10
N LYS A 205 -10.90 4.96 -18.57
CA LYS A 205 -11.22 6.15 -19.35
C LYS A 205 -11.60 5.79 -20.79
N ARG A 206 -12.33 6.69 -21.44
CA ARG A 206 -12.64 6.53 -22.87
C ARG A 206 -11.35 6.42 -23.67
N GLY A 207 -11.22 5.36 -24.47
CA GLY A 207 -10.03 5.04 -25.25
C GLY A 207 -9.16 3.94 -24.66
N ALA A 208 -9.39 3.52 -23.43
CA ALA A 208 -8.67 2.43 -22.76
C ALA A 208 -9.13 1.03 -23.18
N SER A 209 -9.42 0.83 -24.46
CA SER A 209 -9.95 -0.45 -24.97
C SER A 209 -9.01 -1.62 -24.71
N ASP A 210 -9.57 -2.82 -24.53
CA ASP A 210 -8.89 -4.08 -24.23
C ASP A 210 -8.12 -4.08 -22.88
N SER A 211 -8.40 -3.12 -22.00
CA SER A 211 -7.75 -3.05 -20.68
C SER A 211 -8.40 -3.97 -19.66
N VAL A 212 -7.59 -4.43 -18.71
CA VAL A 212 -8.00 -5.35 -17.63
C VAL A 212 -7.56 -4.80 -16.29
N GLY A 213 -8.46 -4.80 -15.32
CA GLY A 213 -8.17 -4.42 -13.95
C GLY A 213 -8.74 -5.43 -12.96
N ASN A 214 -7.92 -5.87 -12.02
CA ASN A 214 -8.30 -6.82 -10.98
C ASN A 214 -7.94 -6.26 -9.61
N GLU A 215 -8.84 -6.41 -8.64
CA GLU A 215 -8.65 -6.09 -7.24
C GLU A 215 -9.03 -7.30 -6.39
N GLN A 216 -8.15 -7.70 -5.48
CA GLN A 216 -8.39 -8.76 -4.54
C GLN A 216 -7.98 -8.32 -3.13
N GLU A 217 -8.90 -8.43 -2.17
CA GLU A 217 -8.61 -8.19 -0.76
C GLU A 217 -8.87 -9.43 0.08
N ASN A 218 -7.96 -9.72 1.02
CA ASN A 218 -8.14 -10.77 2.03
C ASN A 218 -7.82 -10.19 3.40
N VAL A 219 -8.78 -10.22 4.32
CA VAL A 219 -8.63 -9.68 5.68
C VAL A 219 -9.00 -10.72 6.71
N LEU A 220 -8.06 -11.01 7.61
CA LEU A 220 -8.30 -11.81 8.80
C LEU A 220 -8.66 -10.88 9.97
N LEU A 221 -9.80 -11.12 10.60
CA LEU A 221 -10.30 -10.35 11.74
C LEU A 221 -10.07 -11.14 13.02
N LEU A 222 -9.34 -10.59 13.98
CA LEU A 222 -8.96 -11.20 15.25
C LEU A 222 -9.32 -10.27 16.43
N GLY A 223 -10.60 -9.91 16.54
CA GLY A 223 -11.12 -9.07 17.62
C GLY A 223 -12.54 -8.59 17.37
N ASP A 224 -13.25 -8.27 18.45
CA ASP A 224 -14.68 -7.91 18.42
C ASP A 224 -14.92 -6.42 18.11
N ASP A 225 -13.96 -5.54 18.41
CA ASP A 225 -14.09 -4.08 18.29
C ASP A 225 -13.48 -3.51 16.99
N ILE A 226 -13.14 -4.37 16.04
CA ILE A 226 -12.52 -4.01 14.77
C ILE A 226 -13.47 -3.21 13.88
N VAL A 227 -12.95 -2.17 13.24
CA VAL A 227 -13.64 -1.46 12.17
C VAL A 227 -12.96 -1.74 10.84
N ASN A 228 -13.57 -2.59 10.02
CA ASN A 228 -13.09 -2.88 8.68
C ASN A 228 -14.04 -2.31 7.63
N LYS A 229 -13.53 -1.46 6.74
CA LYS A 229 -14.29 -0.90 5.61
C LYS A 229 -13.51 -1.09 4.32
N THR A 230 -14.20 -1.58 3.29
CA THR A 230 -13.66 -1.81 1.96
C THR A 230 -14.55 -1.13 0.93
N ILE A 231 -13.98 -0.31 0.08
CA ILE A 231 -14.70 0.47 -0.92
C ILE A 231 -14.07 0.20 -2.30
N PRO A 232 -14.44 -0.88 -2.98
CA PRO A 232 -14.03 -1.13 -4.34
C PRO A 232 -14.83 -0.25 -5.30
N LEU A 233 -14.15 0.42 -6.21
CA LEU A 233 -14.76 1.23 -7.25
C LEU A 233 -14.24 0.83 -8.64
N ILE A 234 -15.14 0.44 -9.53
CA ILE A 234 -14.83 0.26 -10.95
C ILE A 234 -15.58 1.34 -11.71
N LEU A 235 -14.85 2.33 -12.20
CA LEU A 235 -15.38 3.41 -13.03
C LEU A 235 -15.14 3.06 -14.51
N CYS A 236 -16.20 3.04 -15.30
CA CYS A 236 -16.13 2.47 -16.64
C CYS A 236 -16.71 3.47 -17.67
N ALA A 237 -15.83 4.17 -18.38
CA ALA A 237 -16.19 5.04 -19.50
C ALA A 237 -15.85 4.43 -20.87
N GLU A 238 -15.35 3.19 -20.90
CA GLU A 238 -15.00 2.40 -22.06
C GLU A 238 -15.76 1.06 -22.03
N GLU A 239 -16.28 0.61 -23.18
CA GLU A 239 -17.13 -0.60 -23.23
C GLU A 239 -16.31 -1.90 -23.32
N ASN A 240 -15.15 -1.86 -23.98
CA ASN A 240 -14.32 -3.04 -24.23
C ASN A 240 -13.22 -3.18 -23.17
N VAL A 241 -13.61 -3.43 -21.93
CA VAL A 241 -12.71 -3.60 -20.79
C VAL A 241 -13.19 -4.71 -19.86
N VAL A 242 -12.31 -5.21 -19.02
CA VAL A 242 -12.63 -6.20 -17.97
C VAL A 242 -12.19 -5.64 -16.61
N GLY A 243 -13.15 -5.45 -15.73
CA GLY A 243 -12.90 -5.03 -14.35
C GLY A 243 -13.48 -6.04 -13.36
N ASN A 244 -12.64 -6.54 -12.47
CA ASN A 244 -13.03 -7.48 -11.43
C ASN A 244 -12.61 -6.99 -10.06
N HIS A 245 -13.42 -7.25 -9.05
CA HIS A 245 -13.02 -7.12 -7.66
C HIS A 245 -13.51 -8.33 -6.86
N GLY A 246 -12.75 -8.67 -5.82
CA GLY A 246 -13.10 -9.71 -4.86
C GLY A 246 -12.62 -9.35 -3.47
N ALA A 247 -13.39 -9.70 -2.44
CA ALA A 247 -12.98 -9.53 -1.05
C ALA A 247 -13.33 -10.77 -0.24
N THR A 248 -12.36 -11.26 0.53
CA THR A 248 -12.55 -12.29 1.54
C THR A 248 -12.25 -11.68 2.90
N ILE A 249 -13.26 -11.51 3.72
CA ILE A 249 -13.15 -10.87 5.02
C ILE A 249 -13.81 -11.80 6.03
N GLY A 250 -13.10 -12.20 7.06
CA GLY A 250 -13.64 -13.10 8.06
C GLY A 250 -12.70 -13.38 9.21
N GLU A 251 -13.26 -14.02 10.21
CA GLU A 251 -12.55 -14.57 11.35
C GLU A 251 -11.99 -15.95 11.00
N LEU A 252 -11.21 -16.51 11.92
CA LEU A 252 -10.79 -17.90 11.85
C LEU A 252 -12.01 -18.80 12.06
N ASP A 253 -12.34 -19.63 11.07
CA ASP A 253 -13.47 -20.54 11.16
C ASP A 253 -13.21 -21.69 12.15
N ASP A 254 -14.30 -22.23 12.72
CA ASP A 254 -14.23 -23.26 13.75
C ASP A 254 -13.54 -24.55 13.27
N ASP A 255 -13.67 -24.92 12.00
CA ASP A 255 -13.05 -26.12 11.45
C ASP A 255 -11.52 -25.95 11.35
N THR A 256 -11.07 -24.78 10.93
CA THR A 256 -9.64 -24.43 10.89
C THR A 256 -9.07 -24.34 12.31
N LEU A 257 -9.78 -23.71 13.23
CA LEU A 257 -9.38 -23.65 14.64
C LEU A 257 -9.28 -25.07 15.24
N PHE A 258 -10.30 -25.91 15.06
CA PHE A 258 -10.30 -27.30 15.52
C PHE A 258 -9.14 -28.10 14.93
N TYR A 259 -8.77 -27.85 13.65
CA TYR A 259 -7.62 -28.49 13.03
C TYR A 259 -6.31 -28.14 13.75
N PHE A 260 -6.09 -26.86 14.09
CA PHE A 260 -4.92 -26.42 14.84
C PHE A 260 -4.90 -27.02 16.26
N GLU A 261 -6.02 -26.91 16.99
CA GLU A 261 -6.15 -27.42 18.36
C GLU A 261 -5.95 -28.92 18.45
N SER A 262 -6.46 -29.69 17.47
CA SER A 262 -6.24 -31.13 17.39
C SER A 262 -4.78 -31.53 17.25
N ARG A 263 -3.90 -30.59 16.89
CA ARG A 263 -2.44 -30.75 16.79
C ARG A 263 -1.69 -30.11 17.97
N GLY A 264 -2.42 -29.64 18.98
CA GLY A 264 -1.85 -29.01 20.17
C GLY A 264 -1.42 -27.56 19.96
N ILE A 265 -1.92 -26.87 18.92
CA ILE A 265 -1.68 -25.46 18.66
C ILE A 265 -2.90 -24.70 19.20
N GLU A 266 -2.66 -23.88 20.21
CA GLU A 266 -3.72 -23.05 20.82
C GLU A 266 -4.19 -21.95 19.87
N LYS A 267 -5.41 -21.42 20.11
CA LYS A 267 -6.07 -20.42 19.26
C LYS A 267 -5.15 -19.24 18.93
N GLU A 268 -4.54 -18.61 19.95
CA GLU A 268 -3.65 -17.44 19.75
C GLU A 268 -2.45 -17.76 18.86
N ALA A 269 -1.84 -18.95 19.04
CA ALA A 269 -0.73 -19.38 18.18
C ALA A 269 -1.20 -19.65 16.74
N ALA A 270 -2.40 -20.19 16.54
CA ALA A 270 -2.99 -20.41 15.22
C ALA A 270 -3.26 -19.06 14.50
N GLU A 271 -3.82 -18.09 15.21
CA GLU A 271 -4.07 -16.74 14.74
C GLU A 271 -2.77 -16.05 14.30
N ASN A 272 -1.72 -16.12 15.10
CA ASN A 272 -0.40 -15.56 14.79
C ASN A 272 0.26 -16.24 13.57
N ILE A 273 0.14 -17.57 13.44
CA ILE A 273 0.62 -18.30 12.25
C ILE A 273 -0.06 -17.81 10.98
N LEU A 274 -1.36 -17.62 11.00
CA LEU A 274 -2.12 -17.17 9.83
C LEU A 274 -1.85 -15.69 9.50
N ALA A 275 -1.77 -14.85 10.53
CA ALA A 275 -1.40 -13.45 10.35
C ALA A 275 0.00 -13.31 9.74
N ARG A 276 0.97 -14.09 10.22
CA ARG A 276 2.33 -14.16 9.68
C ARG A 276 2.33 -14.59 8.22
N ALA A 277 1.62 -15.65 7.88
CA ALA A 277 1.56 -16.19 6.53
C ALA A 277 1.03 -15.18 5.50
N SER A 278 0.13 -14.29 5.90
CA SER A 278 -0.41 -13.24 5.03
C SER A 278 0.66 -12.23 4.59
N ILE A 279 1.63 -11.93 5.45
CA ILE A 279 2.74 -11.00 5.18
C ILE A 279 3.93 -11.71 4.54
N GLU A 280 4.29 -12.92 5.00
CA GLU A 280 5.40 -13.69 4.42
C GLU A 280 5.23 -13.97 2.93
N ARG A 281 3.99 -13.98 2.42
CA ARG A 281 3.75 -14.06 0.98
C ARG A 281 4.39 -12.90 0.22
N LEU A 282 4.42 -11.70 0.81
CA LEU A 282 4.99 -10.50 0.20
C LEU A 282 6.51 -10.51 0.19
N THR A 283 7.15 -11.16 1.15
CA THR A 283 8.62 -11.24 1.19
C THR A 283 9.18 -11.93 -0.04
N ARG A 284 8.40 -12.83 -0.67
CA ARG A 284 8.78 -13.49 -1.93
C ARG A 284 8.85 -12.54 -3.13
N LEU A 285 8.27 -11.34 -3.00
CA LEU A 285 8.32 -10.29 -4.01
C LEU A 285 9.52 -9.35 -3.82
N ILE A 286 10.29 -9.53 -2.73
CA ILE A 286 11.41 -8.68 -2.34
C ILE A 286 12.70 -9.45 -2.57
N ASP A 287 13.58 -8.90 -3.42
CA ASP A 287 14.80 -9.58 -3.83
C ASP A 287 15.97 -9.39 -2.84
N ASP A 288 15.85 -8.42 -1.91
CA ASP A 288 16.87 -8.12 -0.91
C ASP A 288 16.66 -8.93 0.38
N THR A 289 17.61 -9.81 0.69
CA THR A 289 17.52 -10.72 1.86
C THR A 289 17.57 -9.96 3.18
N LYS A 290 18.27 -8.82 3.28
CA LYS A 290 18.32 -8.03 4.52
C LYS A 290 16.98 -7.37 4.81
N ILE A 291 16.31 -6.89 3.77
CA ILE A 291 14.96 -6.34 3.88
C ILE A 291 13.98 -7.44 4.31
N VAL A 292 14.11 -8.64 3.75
CA VAL A 292 13.28 -9.78 4.16
C VAL A 292 13.51 -10.14 5.63
N ASP A 293 14.79 -10.24 6.06
CA ASP A 293 15.14 -10.52 7.46
C ASP A 293 14.59 -9.43 8.41
N ASP A 294 14.62 -8.16 8.01
CA ASP A 294 14.02 -7.06 8.78
C ASP A 294 12.50 -7.21 8.91
N ILE A 295 11.81 -7.56 7.82
CA ILE A 295 10.35 -7.81 7.86
C ILE A 295 10.03 -8.99 8.80
N GLU A 296 10.78 -10.07 8.71
CA GLU A 296 10.59 -11.24 9.56
C GLU A 296 10.79 -10.92 11.04
N LYS A 297 11.82 -10.15 11.35
CA LYS A 297 12.09 -9.69 12.71
C LYS A 297 10.95 -8.81 13.26
N GLU A 298 10.47 -7.84 12.47
CA GLU A 298 9.34 -7.00 12.86
C GLU A 298 8.06 -7.83 13.06
N LEU A 299 7.84 -8.86 12.23
CA LEU A 299 6.70 -9.76 12.40
C LEU A 299 6.75 -10.53 13.73
N GLU A 300 7.95 -10.90 14.21
CA GLU A 300 8.11 -11.53 15.53
C GLU A 300 7.79 -10.59 16.70
N GLU A 301 7.98 -9.26 16.50
CA GLU A 301 7.67 -8.25 17.52
C GLU A 301 6.19 -7.81 17.50
N VAL A 302 5.50 -8.07 16.38
CA VAL A 302 4.12 -7.61 16.12
C VAL A 302 3.09 -8.68 16.46
N LEU A 303 3.44 -9.94 16.35
CA LEU A 303 2.56 -11.10 16.52
C LEU A 303 2.88 -11.89 17.78
#